data_7613fde8104be442e50f1a51604698d1
#
_entry.id   7613fde8104be442e50f1a51604698d1
#
_cell.length_a   1.000
_cell.length_b   1.000
_cell.length_c   1.000
_cell.angle_alpha   90.00
_cell.angle_beta   90.00
_cell.angle_gamma   90.00
#
_symmetry.space_group_name_H-M   'P 1'
#
loop_
_entity.id
_entity.type
_entity.pdbx_description
1 polymer ?
#
loop_
_entity_poly.entity_id
_entity_poly.type
_entity_poly.pdbx_seq_one_letter_code
_entity_poly.pdbx_strand_id
1 'polypeptide(L)'
;MTAVADNYTGHVETQTAARRTLPGVSIIKMSVGPMDNNVYLVTCAETGVSLLIDAANDPDLLVDLVREQAPKLTMIITTHQHVDHWQALEAVAEATGAPTAAHPLDAEALPVKPSHLLCG
;
A
#
# COMPACT_ATOMS: atom_id res chain seq x y z
N MET A 1 15.57 6.74 -2.44
CA MET A 1 15.50 5.39 -1.86
C MET A 1 14.97 5.45 -0.43
N THR A 2 13.93 4.71 -0.14
CA THR A 2 13.32 4.71 1.19
C THR A 2 13.95 3.63 2.06
N ALA A 3 14.59 4.03 3.15
CA ALA A 3 15.13 3.07 4.10
C ALA A 3 13.98 2.44 4.89
N VAL A 4 14.07 1.12 5.11
CA VAL A 4 13.08 0.38 5.89
C VAL A 4 13.76 -0.14 7.14
N ALA A 5 13.28 0.33 8.31
CA ALA A 5 13.77 -0.13 9.59
C ALA A 5 13.06 -1.43 10.00
N ASP A 6 13.78 -2.34 10.64
CA ASP A 6 13.24 -3.63 11.12
C ASP A 6 12.80 -3.58 12.58
N ASN A 7 12.33 -2.42 13.04
CA ASN A 7 11.99 -2.18 14.43
C ASN A 7 10.56 -1.67 14.62
N TYR A 8 9.63 -2.13 13.79
CA TYR A 8 8.24 -1.70 13.89
C TYR A 8 7.65 -2.02 15.26
N THR A 9 7.21 -0.97 15.95
CA THR A 9 6.59 -1.09 17.27
C THR A 9 5.17 -0.49 17.32
N GLY A 10 4.65 -0.03 16.18
CA GLY A 10 3.31 0.53 16.05
C GLY A 10 3.28 1.90 15.40
N HIS A 11 4.03 2.86 15.93
CA HIS A 11 4.12 4.20 15.35
C HIS A 11 5.27 4.30 14.35
N VAL A 12 5.00 4.94 13.22
CA VAL A 12 6.01 5.21 12.18
C VAL A 12 5.98 6.69 11.85
N GLU A 13 7.13 7.33 11.87
CA GLU A 13 7.25 8.75 11.51
C GLU A 13 6.86 8.99 10.05
N THR A 14 6.33 10.20 9.75
CA THR A 14 5.91 10.58 8.40
C THR A 14 7.04 10.38 7.39
N GLN A 15 6.71 9.79 6.25
CA GLN A 15 7.62 9.49 5.14
C GLN A 15 8.75 8.53 5.50
N THR A 16 8.59 7.76 6.58
CA THR A 16 9.49 6.67 6.92
C THR A 16 8.75 5.35 6.90
N ALA A 17 9.51 4.25 6.83
CA ALA A 17 8.94 2.91 6.78
C ALA A 17 9.61 2.01 7.81
N ALA A 18 8.83 1.10 8.39
CA ALA A 18 9.32 0.07 9.30
C ALA A 18 8.71 -1.27 8.96
N ARG A 19 9.49 -2.34 9.14
CA ARG A 19 9.08 -3.71 8.83
C ARG A 19 8.84 -4.50 10.11
N ARG A 20 7.82 -5.34 10.08
CA ARG A 20 7.61 -6.41 11.04
C ARG A 20 7.60 -7.73 10.31
N THR A 21 8.49 -8.63 10.69
CA THR A 21 8.56 -9.97 10.12
C THR A 21 7.89 -10.96 11.06
N LEU A 22 6.89 -11.64 10.54
CA LEU A 22 6.15 -12.69 11.23
C LEU A 22 6.33 -14.01 10.50
N PRO A 23 6.01 -15.16 11.13
CA PRO A 23 6.06 -16.43 10.42
C PRO A 23 5.19 -16.39 9.15
N GLY A 24 5.81 -16.60 7.99
CA GLY A 24 5.12 -16.64 6.70
C GLY A 24 4.75 -15.30 6.08
N VAL A 25 4.94 -14.17 6.76
CA VAL A 25 4.55 -12.87 6.22
C VAL A 25 5.46 -11.74 6.73
N SER A 26 5.69 -10.76 5.88
CA SER A 26 6.38 -9.53 6.22
C SER A 26 5.43 -8.36 5.99
N ILE A 27 5.38 -7.42 6.91
CA ILE A 27 4.53 -6.23 6.82
C ILE A 27 5.41 -4.99 6.95
N ILE A 28 5.37 -4.13 5.94
CA ILE A 28 6.00 -2.82 5.98
C ILE A 28 4.91 -1.78 6.15
N LYS A 29 5.04 -0.96 7.19
CA LYS A 29 4.16 0.18 7.41
C LYS A 29 4.90 1.47 7.08
N MET A 30 4.27 2.33 6.30
CA MET A 30 4.77 3.66 5.97
C MET A 30 3.70 4.69 6.31
N SER A 31 4.09 5.81 6.88
CA SER A 31 3.22 6.94 7.10
C SER A 31 3.45 7.96 5.99
N VAL A 32 2.39 8.43 5.34
CA VAL A 32 2.48 9.31 4.18
C VAL A 32 1.53 10.50 4.28
N GLY A 33 1.90 11.57 3.61
CA GLY A 33 1.09 12.77 3.49
C GLY A 33 0.98 13.60 4.76
N PRO A 34 0.34 14.78 4.66
CA PRO A 34 0.24 15.71 5.78
C PRO A 34 -0.69 15.21 6.90
N MET A 35 -1.52 14.19 6.62
CA MET A 35 -2.44 13.61 7.60
C MET A 35 -1.90 12.36 8.27
N ASP A 36 -0.63 12.00 8.02
CA ASP A 36 -0.01 10.81 8.60
C ASP A 36 -0.80 9.52 8.30
N ASN A 37 -1.27 9.36 7.07
CA ASN A 37 -2.01 8.16 6.69
C ASN A 37 -1.10 6.95 6.58
N ASN A 38 -1.61 5.81 7.00
CA ASN A 38 -0.87 4.56 6.99
C ASN A 38 -1.00 3.83 5.66
N VAL A 39 0.14 3.37 5.13
CA VAL A 39 0.22 2.48 3.98
C VAL A 39 0.87 1.19 4.45
N TYR A 40 0.29 0.06 4.07
CA TYR A 40 0.83 -1.25 4.42
C TYR A 40 1.21 -2.02 3.18
N LEU A 41 2.43 -2.55 3.17
CA LEU A 41 2.92 -3.46 2.13
C LEU A 41 3.09 -4.83 2.77
N VAL A 42 2.22 -5.77 2.38
CA VAL A 42 2.19 -7.12 2.94
C VAL A 42 2.78 -8.10 1.94
N THR A 43 3.80 -8.84 2.34
CA THR A 43 4.52 -9.76 1.46
C THR A 43 4.52 -11.17 2.02
N CYS A 44 4.13 -12.14 1.18
CA CYS A 44 4.23 -13.55 1.52
C CYS A 44 5.72 -13.97 1.52
N ALA A 45 6.19 -14.51 2.64
CA ALA A 45 7.59 -14.90 2.77
C ALA A 45 7.98 -16.04 1.83
N GLU A 46 7.02 -16.91 1.50
CA GLU A 46 7.26 -18.10 0.69
C GLU A 46 7.32 -17.79 -0.80
N THR A 47 6.42 -16.94 -1.31
CA THR A 47 6.27 -16.67 -2.75
C THR A 47 6.83 -15.32 -3.17
N GLY A 48 6.97 -14.37 -2.26
CA GLY A 48 7.33 -12.99 -2.56
C GLY A 48 6.18 -12.16 -3.11
N VAL A 49 4.98 -12.73 -3.25
CA VAL A 49 3.78 -12.02 -3.70
C VAL A 49 3.38 -10.99 -2.66
N SER A 50 3.02 -9.79 -3.12
CA SER A 50 2.73 -8.67 -2.24
C SER A 50 1.40 -7.99 -2.54
N LEU A 51 0.82 -7.39 -1.49
CA LEU A 51 -0.35 -6.52 -1.57
C LEU A 51 0.01 -5.16 -0.99
N LEU A 52 -0.41 -4.08 -1.65
CA LEU A 52 -0.31 -2.73 -1.10
C LEU A 52 -1.69 -2.30 -0.63
N ILE A 53 -1.79 -1.86 0.61
CA ILE A 53 -3.05 -1.44 1.23
C ILE A 53 -3.03 0.07 1.42
N ASP A 54 -3.96 0.76 0.79
CA ASP A 54 -4.16 2.21 0.79
C ASP A 54 -2.97 2.98 0.21
N ALA A 55 -3.00 3.23 -1.11
CA ALA A 55 -2.07 4.15 -1.76
C ALA A 55 -2.48 5.59 -1.41
N ALA A 56 -2.22 5.96 -0.15
CA ALA A 56 -2.84 7.13 0.48
C ALA A 56 -2.27 8.47 0.00
N ASN A 57 -0.96 8.59 -0.12
CA ASN A 57 -0.30 9.83 -0.54
C ASN A 57 1.16 9.53 -0.92
N ASP A 58 1.93 10.58 -1.27
CA ASP A 58 3.36 10.46 -1.61
C ASP A 58 3.63 9.37 -2.66
N PRO A 59 3.08 9.50 -3.88
CA PRO A 59 3.16 8.43 -4.89
C PRO A 59 4.59 8.02 -5.24
N ASP A 60 5.53 8.95 -5.31
CA ASP A 60 6.92 8.63 -5.64
C ASP A 60 7.57 7.75 -4.57
N LEU A 61 7.29 8.02 -3.30
CA LEU A 61 7.78 7.18 -2.19
C LEU A 61 7.20 5.78 -2.25
N LEU A 62 5.89 5.66 -2.55
CA LEU A 62 5.22 4.36 -2.64
C LEU A 62 5.72 3.56 -3.84
N VAL A 63 5.92 4.20 -4.98
CA VAL A 63 6.48 3.53 -6.17
C VAL A 63 7.89 3.01 -5.89
N ASP A 64 8.74 3.82 -5.26
CA ASP A 64 10.08 3.40 -4.89
C ASP A 64 10.06 2.23 -3.91
N LEU A 65 9.19 2.31 -2.89
CA LEU A 65 9.03 1.23 -1.91
C LEU A 65 8.65 -0.08 -2.59
N VAL A 66 7.66 -0.05 -3.48
CA VAL A 66 7.20 -1.23 -4.21
C VAL A 66 8.31 -1.79 -5.10
N ARG A 67 9.02 -0.94 -5.84
CA ARG A 67 10.09 -1.39 -6.73
C ARG A 67 11.23 -2.06 -5.98
N GLU A 68 11.56 -1.56 -4.79
CA GLU A 68 12.64 -2.10 -3.98
C GLU A 68 12.23 -3.33 -3.17
N GLN A 69 11.03 -3.32 -2.59
CA GLN A 69 10.61 -4.31 -1.60
C GLN A 69 9.58 -5.31 -2.13
N ALA A 70 8.88 -5.00 -3.20
CA ALA A 70 7.75 -5.81 -3.67
C ALA A 70 7.69 -5.92 -5.21
N PRO A 71 8.72 -6.50 -5.86
CA PRO A 71 8.70 -6.64 -7.32
C PRO A 71 7.57 -7.52 -7.83
N LYS A 72 6.94 -8.31 -6.94
CA LYS A 72 5.78 -9.15 -7.28
C LYS A 72 4.49 -8.58 -6.68
N LEU A 73 4.30 -7.27 -6.79
CA LEU A 73 3.05 -6.65 -6.35
C LEU A 73 1.89 -7.15 -7.22
N THR A 74 0.89 -7.76 -6.59
CA THR A 74 -0.25 -8.39 -7.29
C THR A 74 -1.53 -7.59 -7.19
N MET A 75 -1.67 -6.71 -6.21
CA MET A 75 -2.92 -5.99 -6.00
C MET A 75 -2.71 -4.77 -5.10
N ILE A 76 -3.46 -3.71 -5.40
CA ILE A 76 -3.57 -2.52 -4.55
C ILE A 76 -5.00 -2.50 -4.00
N ILE A 77 -5.12 -2.59 -2.67
CA ILE A 77 -6.42 -2.60 -1.99
C ILE A 77 -6.68 -1.23 -1.37
N THR A 78 -7.85 -0.66 -1.63
CA THR A 78 -8.29 0.57 -0.97
C THR A 78 -9.33 0.22 0.08
N THR A 79 -9.06 0.59 1.34
CA THR A 79 -9.94 0.22 2.45
C THR A 79 -11.10 1.18 2.65
N HIS A 80 -10.99 2.42 2.16
CA HIS A 80 -11.96 3.46 2.44
C HIS A 80 -12.08 4.45 1.29
N GLN A 81 -13.29 4.98 1.06
CA GLN A 81 -13.58 5.89 -0.05
C GLN A 81 -13.08 7.32 0.14
N HIS A 82 -12.68 7.72 1.34
CA HIS A 82 -12.20 9.07 1.59
C HIS A 82 -10.86 9.32 0.91
N VAL A 83 -10.67 10.54 0.40
CA VAL A 83 -9.52 10.91 -0.43
C VAL A 83 -8.16 10.66 0.25
N ASP A 84 -8.08 10.81 1.56
CA ASP A 84 -6.86 10.58 2.31
C ASP A 84 -6.38 9.11 2.30
N HIS A 85 -7.22 8.17 1.83
CA HIS A 85 -6.86 6.76 1.68
C HIS A 85 -6.45 6.37 0.26
N TRP A 86 -6.68 7.23 -0.75
CA TRP A 86 -6.40 6.85 -2.13
C TRP A 86 -5.76 7.96 -2.98
N GLN A 87 -5.26 9.02 -2.37
CA GLN A 87 -4.77 10.18 -3.12
C GLN A 87 -3.64 9.82 -4.10
N ALA A 88 -2.84 8.80 -3.82
CA ALA A 88 -1.78 8.32 -4.70
C ALA A 88 -2.17 7.08 -5.53
N LEU A 89 -3.41 6.60 -5.43
CA LEU A 89 -3.82 5.34 -6.06
C LEU A 89 -3.60 5.30 -7.56
N GLU A 90 -4.02 6.34 -8.27
CA GLU A 90 -3.90 6.39 -9.73
C GLU A 90 -2.44 6.33 -10.17
N ALA A 91 -1.58 7.14 -9.56
CA ALA A 91 -0.16 7.19 -9.91
C ALA A 91 0.55 5.87 -9.62
N VAL A 92 0.27 5.26 -8.48
CA VAL A 92 0.88 3.98 -8.10
C VAL A 92 0.37 2.85 -9.00
N ALA A 93 -0.93 2.82 -9.29
CA ALA A 93 -1.50 1.81 -10.19
C ALA A 93 -0.91 1.91 -11.60
N GLU A 94 -0.74 3.10 -12.14
CA GLU A 94 -0.12 3.30 -13.45
C GLU A 94 1.34 2.87 -13.45
N ALA A 95 2.10 3.25 -12.43
CA ALA A 95 3.53 2.95 -12.37
C ALA A 95 3.82 1.47 -12.18
N THR A 96 2.96 0.73 -11.46
CA THR A 96 3.17 -0.68 -11.14
C THR A 96 2.44 -1.64 -12.07
N GLY A 97 1.37 -1.17 -12.73
CA GLY A 97 0.49 -2.02 -13.53
C GLY A 97 -0.34 -3.00 -12.70
N ALA A 98 -0.35 -2.87 -11.39
CA ALA A 98 -1.07 -3.79 -10.52
C ALA A 98 -2.58 -3.54 -10.58
N PRO A 99 -3.41 -4.61 -10.54
CA PRO A 99 -4.86 -4.46 -10.44
C PRO A 99 -5.25 -3.87 -9.09
N THR A 100 -6.44 -3.27 -9.04
CA THR A 100 -6.93 -2.63 -7.82
C THR A 100 -8.17 -3.34 -7.29
N ALA A 101 -8.42 -3.23 -5.98
CA ALA A 101 -9.56 -3.83 -5.33
C ALA A 101 -10.14 -2.89 -4.26
N ALA A 102 -11.46 -2.93 -4.11
CA ALA A 102 -12.17 -2.19 -3.09
C ALA A 102 -13.54 -2.83 -2.85
N HIS A 103 -14.15 -2.51 -1.70
CA HIS A 103 -15.53 -2.90 -1.44
C HIS A 103 -16.47 -2.14 -2.39
N PRO A 104 -17.58 -2.75 -2.89
CA PRO A 104 -18.48 -2.07 -3.81
C PRO A 104 -19.01 -0.73 -3.31
N LEU A 105 -19.26 -0.59 -2.01
CA LEU A 105 -19.74 0.65 -1.44
C LEU A 105 -18.73 1.81 -1.50
N ASP A 106 -17.45 1.49 -1.62
CA ASP A 106 -16.37 2.49 -1.70
C ASP A 106 -15.90 2.72 -3.13
N ALA A 107 -16.16 1.78 -4.04
CA ALA A 107 -15.59 1.75 -5.38
C ALA A 107 -15.93 2.97 -6.24
N GLU A 108 -17.15 3.48 -6.15
CA GLU A 108 -17.62 4.57 -6.99
C GLU A 108 -16.88 5.89 -6.74
N ALA A 109 -16.38 6.11 -5.54
CA ALA A 109 -15.68 7.33 -5.16
C ALA A 109 -14.21 7.33 -5.58
N LEU A 110 -13.66 6.21 -6.03
CA LEU A 110 -12.24 6.05 -6.33
C LEU A 110 -11.88 6.58 -7.72
N PRO A 111 -10.67 7.14 -7.89
CA PRO A 111 -10.21 7.66 -9.18
C PRO A 111 -9.90 6.55 -10.21
N VAL A 112 -9.66 5.34 -9.71
CA VAL A 112 -9.41 4.15 -10.54
C VAL A 112 -10.51 3.15 -10.25
N LYS A 113 -11.21 2.70 -11.31
CA LYS A 113 -12.24 1.70 -11.15
C LYS A 113 -11.61 0.37 -10.73
N PRO A 114 -12.00 -0.21 -9.59
CA PRO A 114 -11.42 -1.47 -9.15
C PRO A 114 -11.69 -2.60 -10.13
N SER A 115 -10.66 -3.39 -10.40
CA SER A 115 -10.80 -4.61 -11.21
C SER A 115 -11.38 -5.77 -10.38
N HIS A 116 -11.31 -5.66 -9.06
CA HIS A 116 -11.87 -6.65 -8.13
C HIS A 116 -12.73 -5.94 -7.08
N LEU A 117 -13.93 -6.48 -6.85
CA LEU A 117 -14.81 -5.99 -5.78
C LEU A 117 -14.72 -6.95 -4.60
N LEU A 118 -14.42 -6.38 -3.44
CA LEU A 118 -14.27 -7.17 -2.21
C LEU A 118 -15.63 -7.32 -1.54
N CYS A 119 -16.08 -8.56 -1.36
CA CYS A 119 -17.33 -8.87 -0.69
C CYS A 119 -17.01 -9.48 0.66
N GLY A 120 -17.55 -8.91 1.70
CA GLY A 120 -17.18 -9.45 2.95
C GLY A 120 -17.80 -8.95 4.17
#